data_e2360eb150718297e56b7d9c1e56de72
#
_entry.id   e2360eb150718297e56b7d9c1e56de72
#
_cell.length_a   1.000
_cell.length_b   1.000
_cell.length_c   1.000
_cell.angle_alpha   90.00
_cell.angle_beta   90.00
_cell.angle_gamma   90.00
#
_symmetry.space_group_name_H-M   'P 1'
#
loop_
_entity.id
_entity.type
_entity.pdbx_description
1 polymer ?
#
loop_
_entity_poly.entity_id
_entity_poly.type
_entity_poly.pdbx_seq_one_letter_code
_entity_poly.pdbx_strand_id
1 'polypeptide(L)'
;FLPPAVISRRRWLAVSIASLGGTLSACGGGGTFDVITGVGTGGTGSFSSGAISGFGSIIVNNVRYDDTHASVRSDEGSVLSNAQLRLGMVVEVDATDITTDAVGLRRARANSIQVRTEILGPIERIDVTLGVLTVLGQPVRTSVATVFDDTVRGALAGLVPGQVVAVFGQRDGQGVCVASRIELRAAPDHYHVRGPVVAVELATRRLRL
;
A
#
# COMPACT_ATOMS: atom_id res chain seq x y z
N PHE A 1 14.84 -2.19 -63.48
CA PHE A 1 15.97 -1.23 -63.56
C PHE A 1 16.15 -0.61 -62.18
N LEU A 2 17.12 -1.09 -61.46
CA LEU A 2 17.76 -0.39 -60.33
C LEU A 2 18.90 0.47 -60.90
N PRO A 3 19.29 1.53 -60.22
CA PRO A 3 20.62 1.56 -59.67
C PRO A 3 20.76 2.28 -58.31
N PRO A 4 22.00 2.44 -57.81
CA PRO A 4 22.36 1.87 -56.51
C PRO A 4 22.72 2.92 -55.45
N ALA A 5 23.00 2.40 -54.23
CA ALA A 5 23.52 3.06 -53.06
C ALA A 5 24.64 4.10 -53.28
N VAL A 6 24.61 5.17 -52.49
CA VAL A 6 25.81 5.96 -52.18
C VAL A 6 25.95 6.10 -50.67
N ILE A 7 26.98 5.39 -50.16
CA ILE A 7 27.54 5.53 -48.82
C ILE A 7 28.40 6.80 -48.81
N SER A 8 28.18 7.70 -47.89
CA SER A 8 29.11 8.79 -47.61
C SER A 8 29.59 8.74 -46.16
N ARG A 9 30.84 8.34 -46.01
CA ARG A 9 31.64 8.49 -44.79
C ARG A 9 32.18 9.90 -44.70
N ARG A 10 32.02 10.56 -43.58
CA ARG A 10 32.91 11.64 -43.09
C ARG A 10 32.93 11.54 -41.57
N ARG A 11 34.01 10.98 -40.99
CA ARG A 11 35.29 11.54 -40.57
C ARG A 11 35.16 12.57 -39.44
N TRP A 12 35.49 12.06 -38.28
CA TRP A 12 36.37 12.52 -37.22
C TRP A 12 36.66 14.04 -37.13
N LEU A 13 36.36 14.63 -36.00
CA LEU A 13 37.22 15.61 -35.36
C LEU A 13 37.16 15.41 -33.84
N ALA A 14 38.29 14.97 -33.32
CA ALA A 14 38.59 14.98 -31.90
C ALA A 14 38.96 16.41 -31.49
N VAL A 15 38.34 16.88 -30.43
CA VAL A 15 38.82 18.04 -29.68
C VAL A 15 38.98 17.60 -28.23
N SER A 16 40.23 17.44 -27.85
CA SER A 16 40.66 17.27 -26.47
C SER A 16 40.73 18.63 -25.80
N ILE A 17 40.00 18.82 -24.72
CA ILE A 17 40.27 19.90 -23.74
C ILE A 17 40.35 19.24 -22.35
N ALA A 18 41.53 19.41 -21.78
CA ALA A 18 41.94 18.89 -20.49
C ALA A 18 41.42 19.74 -19.33
N SER A 19 41.15 19.01 -18.26
CA SER A 19 41.31 19.38 -16.83
C SER A 19 40.64 20.64 -16.28
N LEU A 20 39.71 20.43 -15.29
CA LEU A 20 39.97 20.82 -13.89
C LEU A 20 38.98 20.14 -12.96
N GLY A 21 39.51 19.66 -11.84
CA GLY A 21 38.82 18.79 -10.90
C GLY A 21 37.67 19.45 -10.15
N GLY A 22 36.69 18.61 -9.86
CA GLY A 22 35.59 18.87 -8.96
C GLY A 22 34.90 17.54 -8.66
N THR A 23 35.26 16.93 -7.56
CA THR A 23 34.60 15.71 -7.06
C THR A 23 33.20 16.05 -6.59
N LEU A 24 32.22 15.94 -7.48
CA LEU A 24 30.82 15.83 -7.09
C LEU A 24 30.45 14.35 -7.10
N SER A 25 30.40 13.75 -5.92
CA SER A 25 29.80 12.44 -5.70
C SER A 25 28.33 12.49 -6.07
N ALA A 26 28.00 12.22 -7.33
CA ALA A 26 26.63 11.97 -7.74
C ALA A 26 26.30 10.53 -7.33
N CYS A 27 25.57 10.38 -6.22
CA CYS A 27 24.86 9.15 -5.90
C CYS A 27 23.89 8.84 -7.04
N GLY A 28 24.24 7.86 -7.85
CA GLY A 28 23.35 7.24 -8.81
C GLY A 28 22.28 6.47 -8.08
N GLY A 29 21.08 7.03 -7.99
CA GLY A 29 19.91 6.34 -7.47
C GLY A 29 19.40 5.32 -8.47
N GLY A 30 19.74 4.04 -8.26
CA GLY A 30 18.97 2.92 -8.82
C GLY A 30 17.61 2.90 -8.12
N GLY A 31 16.53 3.06 -8.87
CA GLY A 31 15.17 3.02 -8.34
C GLY A 31 14.81 1.62 -7.82
N THR A 32 15.13 1.37 -6.58
CA THR A 32 14.44 0.40 -5.76
C THR A 32 13.22 1.11 -5.18
N PHE A 33 12.07 0.43 -5.18
CA PHE A 33 10.88 0.91 -4.49
C PHE A 33 11.26 1.21 -3.05
N ASP A 34 11.44 2.50 -2.73
CA ASP A 34 11.62 2.93 -1.37
C ASP A 34 10.34 2.61 -0.60
N VAL A 35 10.41 1.54 0.16
CA VAL A 35 9.57 1.40 1.35
C VAL A 35 9.74 2.71 2.10
N ILE A 36 8.69 3.51 2.22
CA ILE A 36 8.70 4.75 3.00
C ILE A 36 9.07 4.36 4.42
N THR A 37 10.36 4.32 4.70
CA THR A 37 10.88 4.25 6.05
C THR A 37 10.50 5.57 6.71
N GLY A 38 9.64 5.47 7.74
CA GLY A 38 9.03 6.61 8.40
C GLY A 38 9.97 7.78 8.56
N VAL A 39 9.53 8.94 8.16
CA VAL A 39 10.23 10.21 8.32
C VAL A 39 10.29 10.51 9.81
N GLY A 40 11.44 10.23 10.43
CA GLY A 40 11.70 10.63 11.81
C GLY A 40 11.76 12.15 11.89
N THR A 41 10.70 12.78 12.29
CA THR A 41 10.68 14.17 12.70
C THR A 41 11.11 14.24 14.16
N GLY A 42 12.40 14.26 14.47
CA GLY A 42 12.97 14.67 15.78
C GLY A 42 12.28 14.22 17.07
N GLY A 43 11.28 13.34 17.01
CA GLY A 43 10.59 12.73 18.14
C GLY A 43 11.17 11.35 18.44
N THR A 44 11.14 10.93 19.69
CA THR A 44 11.51 9.60 20.14
C THR A 44 10.47 8.57 19.71
N GLY A 45 10.40 8.23 18.42
CA GLY A 45 9.43 7.27 17.92
C GLY A 45 9.46 7.06 16.41
N SER A 46 8.85 5.99 15.96
CA SER A 46 8.70 5.65 14.54
C SER A 46 7.25 5.49 14.14
N PHE A 47 6.94 5.86 12.90
CA PHE A 47 5.64 5.64 12.29
C PHE A 47 5.78 4.67 11.13
N SER A 48 4.88 3.70 11.02
CA SER A 48 4.85 2.75 9.92
C SER A 48 3.42 2.51 9.46
N SER A 49 3.20 2.44 8.15
CA SER A 49 1.91 2.09 7.56
C SER A 49 2.08 0.94 6.58
N GLY A 50 1.26 -0.11 6.71
CA GLY A 50 1.33 -1.27 5.84
C GLY A 50 0.44 -2.43 6.29
N ALA A 51 0.41 -3.48 5.47
CA ALA A 51 -0.33 -4.68 5.78
C ALA A 51 0.39 -5.53 6.84
N ILE A 52 -0.38 -6.10 7.78
CA ILE A 52 0.13 -7.09 8.71
C ILE A 52 0.53 -8.34 7.91
N SER A 53 1.81 -8.68 7.95
CA SER A 53 2.39 -9.84 7.26
C SER A 53 2.70 -11.03 8.15
N GLY A 54 2.50 -10.91 9.46
CA GLY A 54 2.74 -12.00 10.42
C GLY A 54 2.37 -11.64 11.85
N PHE A 55 2.36 -12.66 12.70
CA PHE A 55 2.04 -12.58 14.12
C PHE A 55 3.14 -13.20 15.02
N GLY A 56 2.96 -13.03 16.33
CA GLY A 56 3.93 -13.34 17.37
C GLY A 56 4.70 -12.10 17.83
N SER A 57 4.04 -11.00 17.92
CA SER A 57 4.10 -9.58 17.68
C SER A 57 3.69 -9.31 16.23
N ILE A 58 2.98 -8.23 15.94
CA ILE A 58 2.61 -7.92 14.55
C ILE A 58 3.85 -7.58 13.73
N ILE A 59 3.87 -8.04 12.47
CA ILE A 59 4.94 -7.72 11.53
C ILE A 59 4.36 -6.80 10.45
N VAL A 60 4.92 -5.60 10.31
CA VAL A 60 4.55 -4.61 9.30
C VAL A 60 5.84 -4.07 8.67
N ASN A 61 5.95 -4.09 7.35
CA ASN A 61 7.13 -3.59 6.61
C ASN A 61 8.47 -4.18 7.13
N ASN A 62 8.49 -5.48 7.41
CA ASN A 62 9.65 -6.21 7.95
C ASN A 62 10.14 -5.72 9.33
N VAL A 63 9.30 -5.01 10.08
CA VAL A 63 9.54 -4.65 11.46
C VAL A 63 8.57 -5.42 12.35
N ARG A 64 9.10 -6.03 13.41
CA ARG A 64 8.32 -6.70 14.42
C ARG A 64 7.96 -5.71 15.51
N TYR A 65 6.67 -5.46 15.71
CA TYR A 65 6.15 -4.55 16.73
C TYR A 65 5.56 -5.35 17.89
N ASP A 66 6.13 -5.18 19.08
CA ASP A 66 5.52 -5.68 20.31
C ASP A 66 4.25 -4.87 20.59
N ASP A 67 3.11 -5.49 20.39
CA ASP A 67 1.78 -4.92 20.50
C ASP A 67 1.08 -5.23 21.84
N THR A 68 1.79 -5.81 22.80
CA THR A 68 1.23 -6.27 24.09
C THR A 68 0.50 -5.16 24.84
N HIS A 69 1.01 -3.93 24.78
CA HIS A 69 0.47 -2.77 25.49
C HIS A 69 -0.06 -1.67 24.53
N ALA A 70 -0.14 -1.97 23.24
CA ALA A 70 -0.60 -1.01 22.26
C ALA A 70 -2.10 -0.75 22.38
N SER A 71 -2.51 0.52 22.22
CA SER A 71 -3.92 0.83 22.02
C SER A 71 -4.30 0.53 20.58
N VAL A 72 -5.30 -0.34 20.36
CA VAL A 72 -5.76 -0.70 19.01
C VAL A 72 -7.11 -0.04 18.74
N ARG A 73 -7.25 0.62 17.60
CA ARG A 73 -8.49 1.28 17.19
C ARG A 73 -8.78 1.02 15.71
N SER A 74 -10.06 1.02 15.36
CA SER A 74 -10.48 1.13 13.97
C SER A 74 -10.32 2.58 13.49
N ASP A 75 -10.40 2.78 12.19
CA ASP A 75 -10.43 4.12 11.57
C ASP A 75 -11.72 4.90 11.88
N GLU A 76 -12.76 4.24 12.36
CA GLU A 76 -13.98 4.84 12.88
C GLU A 76 -13.89 5.19 14.37
N GLY A 77 -12.73 4.94 14.99
CA GLY A 77 -12.46 5.25 16.39
C GLY A 77 -12.88 4.18 17.41
N SER A 78 -13.48 3.08 16.95
CA SER A 78 -13.85 1.96 17.85
C SER A 78 -12.60 1.31 18.44
N VAL A 79 -12.65 1.01 19.75
CA VAL A 79 -11.57 0.28 20.42
C VAL A 79 -11.62 -1.17 20.01
N LEU A 80 -10.47 -1.70 19.57
CA LEU A 80 -10.29 -3.09 19.21
C LEU A 80 -9.34 -3.76 20.19
N SER A 81 -9.42 -5.07 20.30
CA SER A 81 -8.40 -5.88 20.96
C SER A 81 -7.34 -6.36 19.95
N ASN A 82 -6.12 -6.65 20.43
CA ASN A 82 -5.08 -7.24 19.59
C ASN A 82 -5.53 -8.57 18.95
N ALA A 83 -6.41 -9.32 19.66
CA ALA A 83 -6.99 -10.55 19.14
C ALA A 83 -7.90 -10.37 17.90
N GLN A 84 -8.28 -9.14 17.58
CA GLN A 84 -9.07 -8.81 16.38
C GLN A 84 -8.21 -8.43 15.18
N LEU A 85 -6.91 -8.23 15.37
CA LEU A 85 -5.98 -8.03 14.25
C LEU A 85 -5.90 -9.30 13.41
N ARG A 86 -5.82 -9.14 12.09
CA ARG A 86 -5.77 -10.25 11.13
C ARG A 86 -4.70 -10.00 10.08
N LEU A 87 -4.18 -11.11 9.55
CA LEU A 87 -3.24 -11.07 8.42
C LEU A 87 -3.83 -10.32 7.24
N GLY A 88 -3.06 -9.43 6.64
CA GLY A 88 -3.47 -8.61 5.52
C GLY A 88 -4.24 -7.34 5.88
N MET A 89 -4.68 -7.14 7.14
CA MET A 89 -5.21 -5.84 7.56
C MET A 89 -4.13 -4.76 7.40
N VAL A 90 -4.49 -3.63 6.85
CA VAL A 90 -3.61 -2.46 6.79
C VAL A 90 -3.71 -1.71 8.11
N VAL A 91 -2.56 -1.40 8.67
CA VAL A 91 -2.46 -0.68 9.94
C VAL A 91 -1.47 0.48 9.84
N GLU A 92 -1.72 1.50 10.63
CA GLU A 92 -0.76 2.55 10.98
C GLU A 92 -0.28 2.28 12.40
N VAL A 93 1.02 2.17 12.56
CA VAL A 93 1.67 1.87 13.84
C VAL A 93 2.49 3.09 14.26
N ASP A 94 2.15 3.68 15.40
CA ASP A 94 3.02 4.58 16.15
C ASP A 94 3.81 3.73 17.16
N ALA A 95 5.13 3.87 17.17
CA ALA A 95 5.99 3.01 17.94
C ALA A 95 7.23 3.76 18.46
N THR A 96 7.95 3.12 19.39
CA THR A 96 9.29 3.54 19.80
C THR A 96 10.27 3.48 18.63
N ASP A 97 11.50 3.95 18.83
CA ASP A 97 12.55 3.82 17.84
C ASP A 97 12.78 2.35 17.45
N ILE A 98 13.00 2.15 16.15
CA ILE A 98 13.28 0.82 15.60
C ILE A 98 14.72 0.46 15.92
N THR A 99 14.92 -0.64 16.61
CA THR A 99 16.24 -1.24 16.89
C THR A 99 16.45 -2.44 15.97
N THR A 100 17.71 -2.69 15.60
CA THR A 100 18.11 -3.86 14.83
C THR A 100 19.03 -4.72 15.69
N ASP A 101 18.69 -5.99 15.85
CA ASP A 101 19.51 -6.92 16.62
C ASP A 101 20.72 -7.45 15.81
N ALA A 102 21.58 -8.23 16.47
CA ALA A 102 22.81 -8.76 15.87
C ALA A 102 22.58 -9.68 14.65
N VAL A 103 21.36 -10.22 14.50
CA VAL A 103 20.96 -11.05 13.34
C VAL A 103 20.15 -10.28 12.29
N GLY A 104 20.09 -8.95 12.43
CA GLY A 104 19.43 -8.08 11.45
C GLY A 104 17.91 -7.97 11.61
N LEU A 105 17.32 -8.51 12.67
CA LEU A 105 15.88 -8.41 12.91
C LEU A 105 15.52 -7.05 13.50
N ARG A 106 14.63 -6.34 12.81
CA ARG A 106 14.14 -5.01 13.21
C ARG A 106 12.96 -5.16 14.19
N ARG A 107 13.03 -4.45 15.31
CA ARG A 107 12.03 -4.49 16.38
C ARG A 107 11.72 -3.11 16.92
N ALA A 108 10.47 -2.90 17.35
CA ALA A 108 10.02 -1.74 18.10
C ALA A 108 8.88 -2.15 19.03
N ARG A 109 8.50 -1.27 19.96
CA ARG A 109 7.28 -1.42 20.77
C ARG A 109 6.22 -0.53 20.17
N ALA A 110 5.04 -1.08 19.85
CA ALA A 110 3.91 -0.28 19.42
C ALA A 110 3.29 0.47 20.61
N ASN A 111 3.05 1.77 20.44
CA ASN A 111 2.28 2.61 21.36
C ASN A 111 0.80 2.58 20.96
N SER A 112 0.53 2.76 19.67
CA SER A 112 -0.81 2.67 19.11
C SER A 112 -0.81 2.00 17.75
N ILE A 113 -1.93 1.35 17.45
CA ILE A 113 -2.19 0.69 16.17
C ILE A 113 -3.56 1.15 15.71
N GLN A 114 -3.62 1.76 14.54
CA GLN A 114 -4.88 2.14 13.90
C GLN A 114 -5.12 1.25 12.68
N VAL A 115 -6.20 0.48 12.71
CA VAL A 115 -6.63 -0.33 11.55
C VAL A 115 -7.25 0.58 10.50
N ARG A 116 -6.84 0.43 9.24
CA ARG A 116 -7.25 1.28 8.12
C ARG A 116 -7.97 0.48 7.07
N THR A 117 -9.25 0.76 6.89
CA THR A 117 -10.05 0.18 5.82
C THR A 117 -10.04 1.13 4.62
N GLU A 118 -9.68 0.65 3.44
CA GLU A 118 -9.61 1.47 2.23
C GLU A 118 -11.01 1.72 1.65
N ILE A 119 -11.84 0.65 1.60
CA ILE A 119 -13.21 0.72 1.10
C ILE A 119 -14.10 -0.15 1.99
N LEU A 120 -15.23 0.39 2.41
CA LEU A 120 -16.30 -0.36 3.08
C LEU A 120 -17.60 -0.14 2.31
N GLY A 121 -18.12 -1.17 1.66
CA GLY A 121 -19.33 -1.01 0.87
C GLY A 121 -19.79 -2.28 0.14
N PRO A 122 -20.92 -2.21 -0.57
CA PRO A 122 -21.43 -3.33 -1.34
C PRO A 122 -20.61 -3.58 -2.60
N ILE A 123 -20.47 -4.84 -2.93
CA ILE A 123 -19.90 -5.29 -4.20
C ILE A 123 -20.90 -5.00 -5.31
N GLU A 124 -20.50 -4.31 -6.37
CA GLU A 124 -21.31 -4.03 -7.55
C GLU A 124 -21.10 -5.09 -8.63
N ARG A 125 -19.85 -5.48 -8.84
CA ARG A 125 -19.48 -6.43 -9.90
C ARG A 125 -18.22 -7.22 -9.50
N ILE A 126 -18.11 -8.43 -10.01
CA ILE A 126 -16.95 -9.30 -9.83
C ILE A 126 -16.55 -9.86 -11.20
N ASP A 127 -15.26 -9.79 -11.51
CA ASP A 127 -14.64 -10.52 -12.61
C ASP A 127 -13.58 -11.46 -12.04
N VAL A 128 -13.96 -12.73 -11.89
CA VAL A 128 -13.07 -13.76 -11.31
C VAL A 128 -11.88 -14.04 -12.22
N THR A 129 -12.06 -13.94 -13.54
CA THR A 129 -10.99 -14.21 -14.51
C THR A 129 -9.89 -13.16 -14.44
N LEU A 130 -10.27 -11.90 -14.29
CA LEU A 130 -9.33 -10.79 -14.15
C LEU A 130 -8.85 -10.57 -12.70
N GLY A 131 -9.45 -11.25 -11.73
CA GLY A 131 -9.15 -11.05 -10.32
C GLY A 131 -9.57 -9.66 -9.80
N VAL A 132 -10.67 -9.10 -10.34
CA VAL A 132 -11.11 -7.73 -10.03
C VAL A 132 -12.55 -7.74 -9.53
N LEU A 133 -12.82 -6.90 -8.52
CA LEU A 133 -14.18 -6.55 -8.11
C LEU A 133 -14.35 -5.03 -8.08
N THR A 134 -15.60 -4.57 -8.18
CA THR A 134 -15.95 -3.16 -8.06
C THR A 134 -16.76 -2.97 -6.77
N VAL A 135 -16.32 -2.05 -5.92
CA VAL A 135 -16.98 -1.69 -4.65
C VAL A 135 -17.11 -0.17 -4.60
N LEU A 136 -18.33 0.34 -4.47
CA LEU A 136 -18.62 1.80 -4.49
C LEU A 136 -17.97 2.52 -5.68
N GLY A 137 -18.09 1.95 -6.88
CA GLY A 137 -17.49 2.48 -8.11
C GLY A 137 -15.97 2.34 -8.19
N GLN A 138 -15.30 1.83 -7.16
CA GLN A 138 -13.84 1.70 -7.11
C GLN A 138 -13.40 0.32 -7.59
N PRO A 139 -12.45 0.24 -8.55
CA PRO A 139 -11.86 -1.03 -8.92
C PRO A 139 -10.92 -1.53 -7.81
N VAL A 140 -11.10 -2.78 -7.43
CA VAL A 140 -10.27 -3.48 -6.45
C VAL A 140 -9.66 -4.70 -7.13
N ARG A 141 -8.34 -4.78 -7.16
CA ARG A 141 -7.61 -5.91 -7.71
C ARG A 141 -7.17 -6.85 -6.60
N THR A 142 -7.41 -8.13 -6.79
CA THR A 142 -6.91 -9.18 -5.91
C THR A 142 -5.67 -9.85 -6.51
N SER A 143 -4.91 -10.52 -5.69
CA SER A 143 -3.73 -11.29 -6.08
C SER A 143 -3.66 -12.59 -5.28
N VAL A 144 -2.70 -13.44 -5.56
CA VAL A 144 -2.44 -14.65 -4.78
C VAL A 144 -2.08 -14.37 -3.32
N ALA A 145 -1.65 -13.14 -3.01
CA ALA A 145 -1.34 -12.69 -1.66
C ALA A 145 -2.55 -12.09 -0.92
N THR A 146 -3.67 -11.88 -1.60
CA THR A 146 -4.89 -11.35 -0.97
C THR A 146 -5.48 -12.38 -0.03
N VAL A 147 -5.63 -12.01 1.24
CA VAL A 147 -6.26 -12.84 2.28
C VAL A 147 -7.76 -12.58 2.26
N PHE A 148 -8.55 -13.65 2.21
CA PHE A 148 -9.99 -13.56 2.36
C PHE A 148 -10.40 -13.97 3.76
N ASP A 149 -11.50 -13.40 4.25
CA ASP A 149 -12.12 -13.81 5.50
C ASP A 149 -12.45 -15.31 5.48
N ASP A 150 -12.33 -15.99 6.61
CA ASP A 150 -12.57 -17.44 6.73
C ASP A 150 -14.02 -17.85 6.38
N THR A 151 -14.95 -16.88 6.40
CA THR A 151 -16.34 -17.07 5.98
C THR A 151 -16.51 -17.07 4.45
N VAL A 152 -15.52 -16.55 3.70
CA VAL A 152 -15.52 -16.49 2.23
C VAL A 152 -14.90 -17.75 1.66
N ARG A 153 -15.74 -18.75 1.36
CA ARG A 153 -15.28 -19.99 0.74
C ARG A 153 -15.06 -19.78 -0.77
N GLY A 154 -13.87 -20.16 -1.27
CA GLY A 154 -13.54 -20.02 -2.68
C GLY A 154 -12.96 -18.66 -3.07
N ALA A 155 -12.47 -17.89 -2.08
CA ALA A 155 -11.82 -16.60 -2.30
C ALA A 155 -12.73 -15.66 -3.14
N LEU A 156 -12.19 -14.98 -4.17
CA LEU A 156 -12.97 -14.07 -5.01
C LEU A 156 -14.22 -14.72 -5.64
N ALA A 157 -14.13 -15.99 -6.03
CA ALA A 157 -15.25 -16.74 -6.63
C ALA A 157 -16.36 -17.04 -5.62
N GLY A 158 -16.10 -16.97 -4.34
CA GLY A 158 -17.10 -17.17 -3.27
C GLY A 158 -17.85 -15.91 -2.88
N LEU A 159 -17.49 -14.76 -3.45
CA LEU A 159 -18.20 -13.49 -3.24
C LEU A 159 -19.29 -13.31 -4.29
N VAL A 160 -20.35 -12.61 -3.92
CA VAL A 160 -21.44 -12.27 -4.83
C VAL A 160 -21.78 -10.78 -4.77
N PRO A 161 -22.24 -10.17 -5.89
CA PRO A 161 -22.73 -8.79 -5.89
C PRO A 161 -23.81 -8.56 -4.83
N GLY A 162 -23.80 -7.38 -4.21
CA GLY A 162 -24.68 -7.00 -3.12
C GLY A 162 -24.14 -7.32 -1.72
N GLN A 163 -23.17 -8.21 -1.57
CA GLN A 163 -22.50 -8.42 -0.29
C GLN A 163 -21.68 -7.19 0.09
N VAL A 164 -21.71 -6.83 1.37
CA VAL A 164 -20.87 -5.75 1.90
C VAL A 164 -19.51 -6.31 2.31
N VAL A 165 -18.46 -5.63 1.86
CA VAL A 165 -17.07 -6.00 2.16
C VAL A 165 -16.29 -4.83 2.73
N ALA A 166 -15.39 -5.14 3.67
CA ALA A 166 -14.29 -4.27 4.05
C ALA A 166 -13.06 -4.70 3.24
N VAL A 167 -12.51 -3.77 2.49
CA VAL A 167 -11.30 -3.96 1.69
C VAL A 167 -10.14 -3.27 2.37
N PHE A 168 -9.13 -4.03 2.74
CA PHE A 168 -7.83 -3.54 3.19
C PHE A 168 -6.87 -3.64 2.01
N GLY A 169 -6.10 -2.61 1.77
CA GLY A 169 -5.21 -2.58 0.63
C GLY A 169 -4.48 -1.25 0.51
N GLN A 170 -3.74 -1.13 -0.57
CA GLN A 170 -3.06 0.10 -0.95
C GLN A 170 -3.37 0.43 -2.39
N ARG A 171 -3.42 1.72 -2.73
CA ARG A 171 -3.60 2.14 -4.12
C ARG A 171 -2.27 2.08 -4.85
N ASP A 172 -2.31 1.52 -6.05
CA ASP A 172 -1.17 1.55 -6.95
C ASP A 172 -1.03 2.93 -7.62
N GLY A 173 0.03 3.10 -8.43
CA GLY A 173 0.29 4.35 -9.15
C GLY A 173 -0.79 4.75 -10.16
N GLN A 174 -1.77 3.89 -10.42
CA GLN A 174 -2.91 4.13 -11.29
C GLN A 174 -4.20 4.42 -10.50
N GLY A 175 -4.13 4.44 -9.16
CA GLY A 175 -5.26 4.66 -8.27
C GLY A 175 -6.13 3.42 -8.02
N VAL A 176 -5.75 2.25 -8.55
CA VAL A 176 -6.46 0.99 -8.30
C VAL A 176 -6.12 0.46 -6.91
N CYS A 177 -7.11 0.11 -6.11
CA CYS A 177 -6.89 -0.53 -4.82
C CYS A 177 -6.41 -1.98 -5.03
N VAL A 178 -5.20 -2.29 -4.58
CA VAL A 178 -4.67 -3.66 -4.52
C VAL A 178 -4.95 -4.22 -3.15
N ALA A 179 -5.87 -5.19 -3.08
CA ALA A 179 -6.33 -5.72 -1.81
C ALA A 179 -5.28 -6.65 -1.16
N SER A 180 -4.94 -6.37 0.09
CA SER A 180 -4.20 -7.27 0.96
C SER A 180 -5.13 -8.20 1.76
N ARG A 181 -6.36 -7.71 2.09
CA ARG A 181 -7.40 -8.51 2.75
C ARG A 181 -8.79 -8.03 2.34
N ILE A 182 -9.73 -8.98 2.22
CA ILE A 182 -11.16 -8.72 2.01
C ILE A 182 -11.95 -9.49 3.07
N GLU A 183 -12.83 -8.79 3.78
CA GLU A 183 -13.69 -9.36 4.80
C GLU A 183 -15.16 -9.09 4.50
N LEU A 184 -16.02 -10.08 4.71
CA LEU A 184 -17.46 -9.86 4.71
C LEU A 184 -17.86 -9.05 5.96
N ARG A 185 -18.78 -8.13 5.77
CA ARG A 185 -19.36 -7.31 6.84
C ARG A 185 -20.88 -7.37 6.80
N ALA A 186 -21.49 -7.24 7.96
CA ALA A 186 -22.89 -6.84 8.01
C ALA A 186 -23.03 -5.43 7.44
N ALA A 187 -24.22 -5.09 6.93
CA ALA A 187 -24.47 -3.74 6.43
C ALA A 187 -24.25 -2.72 7.57
N PRO A 188 -23.30 -1.79 7.41
CA PRO A 188 -23.04 -0.76 8.40
C PRO A 188 -24.01 0.42 8.22
N ASP A 189 -24.02 1.35 9.17
CA ASP A 189 -24.81 2.57 9.06
C ASP A 189 -24.32 3.51 7.95
N HIS A 190 -23.04 3.40 7.57
CA HIS A 190 -22.44 4.19 6.50
C HIS A 190 -21.38 3.40 5.75
N TYR A 191 -21.23 3.73 4.47
CA TYR A 191 -20.15 3.22 3.62
C TYR A 191 -19.07 4.28 3.50
N HIS A 192 -17.84 3.87 3.23
CA HIS A 192 -16.76 4.82 2.98
C HIS A 192 -15.76 4.35 1.91
N VAL A 193 -15.10 5.33 1.29
CA VAL A 193 -13.98 5.15 0.38
C VAL A 193 -12.89 6.11 0.80
N ARG A 194 -11.66 5.63 0.85
CA ARG A 194 -10.45 6.46 0.99
C ARG A 194 -9.80 6.63 -0.36
N GLY A 195 -9.20 7.79 -0.57
CA GLY A 195 -8.46 8.05 -1.79
C GLY A 195 -7.96 9.49 -1.85
N PRO A 196 -6.97 9.77 -2.69
CA PRO A 196 -6.56 11.13 -2.94
C PRO A 196 -7.66 11.89 -3.69
N VAL A 197 -7.96 13.10 -3.25
CA VAL A 197 -8.90 13.97 -3.95
C VAL A 197 -8.22 14.48 -5.22
N VAL A 198 -8.72 14.06 -6.38
CA VAL A 198 -8.17 14.46 -7.70
C VAL A 198 -8.90 15.68 -8.30
N ALA A 199 -10.16 15.92 -7.92
CA ALA A 199 -10.90 17.10 -8.32
C ALA A 199 -12.00 17.47 -7.33
N VAL A 200 -12.25 18.78 -7.19
CA VAL A 200 -13.37 19.35 -6.44
C VAL A 200 -14.12 20.32 -7.34
N GLU A 201 -15.37 20.03 -7.61
CA GLU A 201 -16.27 20.88 -8.40
C GLU A 201 -17.27 21.57 -7.47
N LEU A 202 -16.97 22.79 -7.04
CA LEU A 202 -17.80 23.54 -6.11
C LEU A 202 -19.21 23.86 -6.66
N ALA A 203 -19.29 24.16 -7.97
CA ALA A 203 -20.56 24.48 -8.63
C ALA A 203 -21.57 23.32 -8.59
N THR A 204 -21.09 22.10 -8.77
CA THR A 204 -21.91 20.88 -8.77
C THR A 204 -21.87 20.12 -7.44
N ARG A 205 -21.10 20.62 -6.46
CA ARG A 205 -20.85 19.97 -5.17
C ARG A 205 -20.34 18.53 -5.33
N ARG A 206 -19.48 18.30 -6.32
CA ARG A 206 -18.89 16.99 -6.59
C ARG A 206 -17.44 16.94 -6.16
N LEU A 207 -17.08 15.80 -5.64
CA LEU A 207 -15.72 15.44 -5.31
C LEU A 207 -15.38 14.15 -6.07
N ARG A 208 -14.18 14.11 -6.67
CA ARG A 208 -13.67 12.93 -7.35
C ARG A 208 -12.42 12.45 -6.64
N LEU A 209 -12.40 11.17 -6.32
CA LEU A 209 -11.27 10.43 -5.78
C LEU A 209 -10.51 9.74 -6.92
#